data_f657cc82aac8a9393559315ffb171a3f
#
_entry.id   f657cc82aac8a9393559315ffb171a3f
#
_cell.length_a   1.000
_cell.length_b   1.000
_cell.length_c   1.000
_cell.angle_alpha   90.00
_cell.angle_beta   90.00
_cell.angle_gamma   90.00
#
_symmetry.space_group_name_H-M   'P 1'
#
loop_
_entity.id
_entity.type
_entity.pdbx_description
1 polymer ?
#
loop_
_entity_poly.entity_id
_entity_poly.type
_entity_poly.pdbx_seq_one_letter_code
_entity_poly.pdbx_strand_id
1 'polypeptide(L)'
;MTRRLLWMVVCCLPFISGCKQSERAISENAIDDTIYQNLPFDMPKVQQPVFPAYEVNISKFGAKGDGMTLNTKAINDAIKEVNQRGGGKVIIPEGTWLTGPIELLSNVNLYTERNALVLFTGDFEAYPIIPTSFEGLDTRRCQSPISARDAENIAITGYGIFDGNGDCWRPVKKEKLTASQWNKLVKSGGVLDAQERIWYPTAGSLKGAMACKDFNVPEGINTDEEWNEIRAWLRPVLLSFVKSKKVLLEGVTFKNSPSWC
;
A
#
# COMPACT_ATOMS: atom_id res chain seq x y z
N MET A 1 -75.07 -54.90 -13.60
CA MET A 1 -73.60 -55.17 -13.64
C MET A 1 -72.86 -53.88 -13.84
N THR A 2 -72.42 -53.20 -12.79
CA THR A 2 -71.74 -51.90 -12.80
C THR A 2 -70.33 -52.07 -12.23
N ARG A 3 -69.36 -52.03 -13.14
CA ARG A 3 -67.89 -52.01 -12.78
C ARG A 3 -67.51 -50.63 -12.30
N ARG A 4 -67.10 -50.54 -10.99
CA ARG A 4 -66.45 -49.37 -10.43
C ARG A 4 -64.97 -49.40 -10.78
N LEU A 5 -64.53 -48.39 -11.48
CA LEU A 5 -63.11 -48.12 -11.76
C LEU A 5 -62.49 -47.31 -10.61
N LEU A 6 -61.52 -47.93 -9.93
CA LEU A 6 -60.79 -47.32 -8.81
C LEU A 6 -59.60 -46.52 -9.42
N TRP A 7 -59.63 -45.22 -9.32
CA TRP A 7 -58.49 -44.35 -9.68
C TRP A 7 -57.52 -44.27 -8.51
N MET A 8 -56.32 -44.82 -8.69
CA MET A 8 -55.18 -44.62 -7.82
C MET A 8 -54.53 -43.28 -8.15
N VAL A 9 -54.64 -42.31 -7.29
CA VAL A 9 -53.86 -41.05 -7.37
C VAL A 9 -52.51 -41.32 -6.72
N VAL A 10 -51.49 -41.44 -7.57
CA VAL A 10 -50.09 -41.48 -7.12
C VAL A 10 -49.64 -40.06 -6.86
N CYS A 11 -49.55 -39.68 -5.58
CA CYS A 11 -48.94 -38.42 -5.15
C CYS A 11 -47.42 -38.48 -5.29
N CYS A 12 -46.89 -37.96 -6.41
CA CYS A 12 -45.45 -37.69 -6.52
C CYS A 12 -45.10 -36.46 -5.72
N LEU A 13 -44.56 -36.64 -4.52
CA LEU A 13 -43.87 -35.60 -3.74
C LEU A 13 -42.51 -35.37 -4.38
N PRO A 14 -42.18 -34.13 -4.81
CA PRO A 14 -40.81 -33.80 -5.20
C PRO A 14 -39.94 -33.74 -3.96
N PHE A 15 -39.01 -34.69 -3.83
CA PHE A 15 -37.88 -34.57 -2.93
C PHE A 15 -37.02 -33.40 -3.39
N ILE A 16 -37.22 -32.21 -2.80
CA ILE A 16 -36.27 -31.10 -2.89
C ILE A 16 -35.13 -31.49 -1.94
N SER A 17 -34.14 -32.23 -2.44
CA SER A 17 -32.82 -32.30 -1.81
C SER A 17 -32.19 -30.93 -1.91
N GLY A 18 -32.45 -30.13 -0.91
CA GLY A 18 -31.66 -28.93 -0.67
C GLY A 18 -30.21 -29.35 -0.42
N CYS A 19 -29.37 -29.23 -1.45
CA CYS A 19 -27.94 -29.12 -1.23
C CYS A 19 -27.71 -27.92 -0.32
N LYS A 20 -27.59 -28.18 1.00
CA LYS A 20 -26.89 -27.26 1.88
C LYS A 20 -25.45 -27.23 1.38
N GLN A 21 -25.16 -26.28 0.49
CA GLN A 21 -23.82 -25.79 0.31
C GLN A 21 -23.38 -25.29 1.69
N SER A 22 -22.62 -26.13 2.39
CA SER A 22 -21.89 -25.67 3.55
C SER A 22 -21.03 -24.54 3.01
N GLU A 23 -21.38 -23.30 3.36
CA GLU A 23 -20.43 -22.20 3.35
C GLU A 23 -19.27 -22.68 4.24
N ARG A 24 -18.26 -23.29 3.59
CA ARG A 24 -16.93 -23.29 4.15
C ARG A 24 -16.58 -21.81 4.26
N ALA A 25 -16.81 -21.25 5.45
CA ALA A 25 -16.03 -20.12 5.89
C ALA A 25 -14.59 -20.55 5.62
N ILE A 26 -13.99 -19.97 4.61
CA ILE A 26 -12.57 -20.06 4.34
C ILE A 26 -11.96 -19.46 5.61
N SER A 27 -11.51 -20.31 6.51
CA SER A 27 -10.54 -19.90 7.52
C SER A 27 -9.25 -19.70 6.73
N GLU A 28 -9.20 -18.61 6.00
CA GLU A 28 -8.01 -18.16 5.31
C GLU A 28 -7.02 -17.87 6.43
N ASN A 29 -6.03 -18.77 6.53
CA ASN A 29 -4.80 -18.61 7.26
C ASN A 29 -4.92 -18.31 8.77
N ALA A 30 -5.47 -19.27 9.54
CA ALA A 30 -5.09 -19.34 10.94
C ALA A 30 -3.55 -19.44 10.99
N ILE A 31 -2.91 -18.50 11.71
CA ILE A 31 -1.47 -18.59 11.97
C ILE A 31 -1.21 -19.98 12.51
N ASP A 32 -0.31 -20.72 11.86
CA ASP A 32 0.06 -22.06 12.32
C ASP A 32 0.66 -21.94 13.71
N ASP A 33 -0.04 -22.49 14.70
CA ASP A 33 0.39 -22.47 16.11
C ASP A 33 1.78 -23.12 16.31
N THR A 34 2.29 -23.87 15.32
CA THR A 34 3.63 -24.46 15.38
C THR A 34 4.73 -23.41 15.44
N ILE A 35 4.52 -22.20 14.89
CA ILE A 35 5.50 -21.11 14.98
C ILE A 35 5.75 -20.62 16.40
N TYR A 36 4.86 -20.94 17.35
CA TYR A 36 4.98 -20.57 18.77
C TYR A 36 5.55 -21.70 19.62
N GLN A 37 5.82 -22.89 19.03
CA GLN A 37 6.31 -24.05 19.75
C GLN A 37 7.84 -24.09 19.80
N ASN A 38 8.38 -24.60 20.92
CA ASN A 38 9.83 -24.84 21.10
C ASN A 38 10.71 -23.58 20.95
N LEU A 39 10.17 -22.40 21.23
CA LEU A 39 10.94 -21.17 21.24
C LEU A 39 11.76 -21.05 22.55
N PRO A 40 12.96 -20.45 22.51
CA PRO A 40 13.78 -20.22 23.71
C PRO A 40 13.29 -19.03 24.56
N PHE A 41 12.16 -18.44 24.25
CA PHE A 41 11.52 -17.31 24.94
C PHE A 41 10.01 -17.37 24.80
N ASP A 42 9.30 -16.69 25.70
CA ASP A 42 7.84 -16.54 25.62
C ASP A 42 7.46 -15.55 24.51
N MET A 43 6.81 -16.06 23.47
CA MET A 43 6.32 -15.24 22.36
C MET A 43 4.83 -15.01 22.48
N PRO A 44 4.35 -13.77 22.60
CA PRO A 44 2.91 -13.48 22.61
C PRO A 44 2.27 -13.87 21.28
N LYS A 45 1.09 -14.52 21.34
CA LYS A 45 0.35 -14.86 20.13
C LYS A 45 -0.17 -13.61 19.42
N VAL A 46 0.18 -13.48 18.15
CA VAL A 46 -0.30 -12.39 17.31
C VAL A 46 -1.76 -12.66 16.91
N GLN A 47 -2.60 -11.65 17.06
CA GLN A 47 -3.99 -11.71 16.64
C GLN A 47 -4.12 -11.27 15.18
N GLN A 48 -4.74 -12.11 14.36
CA GLN A 48 -5.07 -11.72 12.99
C GLN A 48 -6.20 -10.69 12.95
N PRO A 49 -6.17 -9.73 12.02
CA PRO A 49 -7.30 -8.84 11.77
C PRO A 49 -8.48 -9.62 11.20
N VAL A 50 -9.69 -9.22 11.61
CA VAL A 50 -10.94 -9.78 11.09
C VAL A 50 -11.79 -8.65 10.55
N PHE A 51 -12.36 -8.84 9.37
CA PHE A 51 -13.10 -7.81 8.65
C PHE A 51 -14.55 -8.21 8.41
N PRO A 52 -15.51 -7.26 8.47
CA PRO A 52 -16.87 -7.48 7.99
C PRO A 52 -16.89 -7.87 6.50
N ALA A 53 -17.96 -8.53 6.07
CA ALA A 53 -18.14 -9.00 4.70
C ALA A 53 -18.42 -7.87 3.67
N TYR A 54 -18.41 -6.61 4.10
CA TYR A 54 -18.62 -5.46 3.21
C TYR A 54 -17.42 -5.24 2.29
N GLU A 55 -17.69 -5.12 0.98
CA GLU A 55 -16.65 -4.97 -0.03
C GLU A 55 -16.99 -3.84 -1.03
N VAL A 56 -16.00 -3.07 -1.40
CA VAL A 56 -16.12 -2.07 -2.47
C VAL A 56 -14.94 -2.17 -3.44
N ASN A 57 -15.23 -1.92 -4.72
CA ASN A 57 -14.22 -1.80 -5.76
C ASN A 57 -13.92 -0.33 -6.01
N ILE A 58 -12.64 0.06 -6.10
CA ILE A 58 -12.21 1.45 -6.31
C ILE A 58 -12.77 2.07 -7.60
N SER A 59 -13.09 1.27 -8.60
CA SER A 59 -13.70 1.76 -9.84
C SER A 59 -15.07 2.43 -9.61
N LYS A 60 -15.80 2.07 -8.55
CA LYS A 60 -17.05 2.73 -8.15
C LYS A 60 -16.83 4.18 -7.67
N PHE A 61 -15.61 4.52 -7.32
CA PHE A 61 -15.18 5.86 -6.91
C PHE A 61 -14.51 6.64 -8.05
N GLY A 62 -14.60 6.12 -9.29
CA GLY A 62 -14.07 6.78 -10.48
C GLY A 62 -12.60 6.46 -10.78
N ALA A 63 -12.00 5.49 -10.07
CA ALA A 63 -10.64 5.06 -10.36
C ALA A 63 -10.55 4.39 -11.74
N LYS A 64 -9.41 4.59 -12.43
CA LYS A 64 -9.10 4.03 -13.74
C LYS A 64 -7.74 3.34 -13.73
N GLY A 65 -7.72 2.07 -14.15
CA GLY A 65 -6.52 1.22 -14.20
C GLY A 65 -5.71 1.39 -15.48
N ASP A 66 -5.58 2.62 -15.99
CA ASP A 66 -4.96 2.96 -17.28
C ASP A 66 -3.46 3.35 -17.17
N GLY A 67 -2.91 3.39 -15.96
CA GLY A 67 -1.53 3.80 -15.69
C GLY A 67 -1.26 5.30 -15.83
N MET A 68 -2.26 6.13 -16.12
CA MET A 68 -2.12 7.57 -16.36
C MET A 68 -3.00 8.41 -15.44
N THR A 69 -4.22 7.96 -15.16
CA THR A 69 -5.15 8.68 -14.27
C THR A 69 -4.68 8.58 -12.83
N LEU A 70 -4.56 9.72 -12.15
CA LEU A 70 -4.21 9.76 -10.73
C LEU A 70 -5.40 9.34 -9.88
N ASN A 71 -5.30 8.22 -9.19
CA ASN A 71 -6.39 7.59 -8.44
C ASN A 71 -6.36 7.83 -6.93
N THR A 72 -5.48 8.70 -6.43
CA THR A 72 -5.28 8.94 -4.99
C THR A 72 -6.59 9.21 -4.26
N LYS A 73 -7.39 10.12 -4.81
CA LYS A 73 -8.69 10.47 -4.20
C LYS A 73 -9.65 9.29 -4.20
N ALA A 74 -9.78 8.59 -5.31
CA ALA A 74 -10.72 7.48 -5.44
C ALA A 74 -10.39 6.32 -4.49
N ILE A 75 -9.10 5.99 -4.34
CA ILE A 75 -8.65 4.94 -3.41
C ILE A 75 -8.90 5.35 -1.96
N ASN A 76 -8.52 6.57 -1.58
CA ASN A 76 -8.72 7.05 -0.21
C ASN A 76 -10.21 7.24 0.13
N ASP A 77 -11.05 7.65 -0.82
CA ASP A 77 -12.51 7.73 -0.62
C ASP A 77 -13.11 6.33 -0.41
N ALA A 78 -12.67 5.32 -1.16
CA ALA A 78 -13.10 3.93 -0.96
C ALA A 78 -12.70 3.40 0.44
N ILE A 79 -11.47 3.68 0.89
CA ILE A 79 -11.00 3.33 2.24
C ILE A 79 -11.87 4.00 3.31
N LYS A 80 -12.18 5.29 3.13
CA LYS A 80 -13.01 6.07 4.04
C LYS A 80 -14.44 5.53 4.12
N GLU A 81 -15.04 5.21 2.98
CA GLU A 81 -16.38 4.59 2.91
C GLU A 81 -16.42 3.28 3.70
N VAL A 82 -15.46 2.39 3.48
CA VAL A 82 -15.39 1.09 4.17
C VAL A 82 -15.19 1.29 5.67
N ASN A 83 -14.29 2.17 6.08
CA ASN A 83 -14.08 2.49 7.49
C ASN A 83 -15.35 3.04 8.16
N GLN A 84 -16.06 3.97 7.52
CA GLN A 84 -17.30 4.57 8.05
C GLN A 84 -18.44 3.57 8.20
N ARG A 85 -18.43 2.47 7.42
CA ARG A 85 -19.39 1.37 7.54
C ARG A 85 -18.99 0.33 8.59
N GLY A 86 -17.96 0.59 9.36
CA GLY A 86 -17.48 -0.32 10.40
C GLY A 86 -16.40 -1.30 9.95
N GLY A 87 -15.98 -1.24 8.70
CA GLY A 87 -14.90 -2.04 8.14
C GLY A 87 -15.28 -2.90 6.95
N GLY A 88 -14.29 -3.59 6.39
CA GLY A 88 -14.46 -4.46 5.24
C GLY A 88 -13.27 -4.46 4.29
N LYS A 89 -13.51 -4.72 3.01
CA LYS A 89 -12.50 -4.88 1.98
C LYS A 89 -12.61 -3.79 0.90
N VAL A 90 -11.50 -3.13 0.60
CA VAL A 90 -11.34 -2.26 -0.58
C VAL A 90 -10.60 -3.04 -1.65
N ILE A 91 -11.24 -3.26 -2.80
CA ILE A 91 -10.69 -4.07 -3.89
C ILE A 91 -10.05 -3.17 -4.94
N ILE A 92 -8.76 -3.41 -5.20
CA ILE A 92 -8.02 -2.88 -6.34
C ILE A 92 -7.97 -3.99 -7.39
N PRO A 93 -8.74 -3.89 -8.49
CA PRO A 93 -8.80 -4.94 -9.51
C PRO A 93 -7.52 -4.97 -10.37
N GLU A 94 -7.46 -5.91 -11.32
CA GLU A 94 -6.37 -5.94 -12.30
C GLU A 94 -6.23 -4.62 -13.05
N GLY A 95 -5.00 -4.26 -13.45
CA GLY A 95 -4.68 -3.01 -14.15
C GLY A 95 -3.51 -2.26 -13.55
N THR A 96 -3.17 -1.11 -14.12
CA THR A 96 -2.11 -0.23 -13.63
C THR A 96 -2.74 1.02 -13.00
N TRP A 97 -2.60 1.15 -11.69
CA TRP A 97 -3.26 2.17 -10.88
C TRP A 97 -2.24 3.21 -10.42
N LEU A 98 -2.08 4.31 -11.19
CA LEU A 98 -1.24 5.42 -10.78
C LEU A 98 -1.89 6.14 -9.58
N THR A 99 -1.13 6.36 -8.52
CA THR A 99 -1.64 7.00 -7.29
C THR A 99 -0.59 7.82 -6.57
N GLY A 100 -1.00 8.76 -5.74
CA GLY A 100 -0.21 9.35 -4.67
C GLY A 100 -0.41 8.56 -3.36
N PRO A 101 -0.15 9.18 -2.19
CA PRO A 101 -0.23 8.50 -0.90
C PRO A 101 -1.60 7.89 -0.61
N ILE A 102 -1.58 6.67 -0.07
CA ILE A 102 -2.74 5.93 0.43
C ILE A 102 -2.66 5.90 1.95
N GLU A 103 -3.75 6.26 2.63
CA GLU A 103 -3.85 6.19 4.07
C GLU A 103 -4.85 5.09 4.47
N LEU A 104 -4.35 4.06 5.18
CA LEU A 104 -5.21 3.01 5.72
C LEU A 104 -5.86 3.47 7.03
N LEU A 105 -7.14 3.19 7.14
CA LEU A 105 -7.96 3.44 8.32
C LEU A 105 -8.30 2.13 9.03
N SER A 106 -8.67 2.21 10.30
CA SER A 106 -9.05 1.03 11.10
C SER A 106 -10.14 0.19 10.43
N ASN A 107 -10.06 -1.13 10.60
CA ASN A 107 -10.99 -2.12 10.09
C ASN A 107 -11.04 -2.22 8.55
N VAL A 108 -9.97 -1.81 7.85
CA VAL A 108 -9.91 -1.88 6.37
C VAL A 108 -8.86 -2.87 5.91
N ASN A 109 -9.28 -3.78 5.03
CA ASN A 109 -8.39 -4.61 4.22
C ASN A 109 -8.28 -4.03 2.80
N LEU A 110 -7.12 -3.52 2.42
CA LEU A 110 -6.80 -3.14 1.05
C LEU A 110 -6.37 -4.38 0.28
N TYR A 111 -7.27 -4.90 -0.55
CA TYR A 111 -7.06 -6.13 -1.31
C TYR A 111 -6.72 -5.84 -2.76
N THR A 112 -5.67 -6.46 -3.29
CA THR A 112 -5.28 -6.35 -4.69
C THR A 112 -5.51 -7.67 -5.42
N GLU A 113 -6.21 -7.61 -6.55
CA GLU A 113 -6.37 -8.78 -7.43
C GLU A 113 -5.04 -9.16 -8.11
N ARG A 114 -5.03 -10.32 -8.78
CA ARG A 114 -3.91 -10.69 -9.65
C ARG A 114 -3.75 -9.67 -10.76
N ASN A 115 -2.49 -9.41 -11.17
CA ASN A 115 -2.15 -8.41 -12.19
C ASN A 115 -2.51 -6.97 -11.83
N ALA A 116 -2.83 -6.66 -10.58
CA ALA A 116 -2.93 -5.30 -10.10
C ALA A 116 -1.53 -4.73 -9.84
N LEU A 117 -1.19 -3.63 -10.51
CA LEU A 117 0.00 -2.83 -10.23
C LEU A 117 -0.44 -1.48 -9.67
N VAL A 118 -0.15 -1.24 -8.41
CA VAL A 118 -0.30 0.07 -7.76
C VAL A 118 1.01 0.81 -7.90
N LEU A 119 1.06 1.77 -8.82
CA LEU A 119 2.24 2.57 -9.13
C LEU A 119 2.14 3.93 -8.44
N PHE A 120 3.08 4.23 -7.56
CA PHE A 120 3.13 5.54 -6.92
C PHE A 120 3.74 6.59 -7.84
N THR A 121 3.11 7.77 -7.89
CA THR A 121 3.55 8.85 -8.77
C THR A 121 4.93 9.37 -8.39
N GLY A 122 5.72 9.76 -9.39
CA GLY A 122 6.97 10.50 -9.22
C GLY A 122 6.77 12.01 -9.06
N ASP A 123 5.53 12.48 -9.03
CA ASP A 123 5.22 13.88 -8.73
C ASP A 123 5.35 14.12 -7.21
N PHE A 124 6.40 14.80 -6.81
CA PHE A 124 6.71 15.08 -5.41
C PHE A 124 5.63 15.94 -4.73
N GLU A 125 4.92 16.79 -5.49
CA GLU A 125 3.87 17.66 -4.96
C GLU A 125 2.63 16.88 -4.50
N ALA A 126 2.46 15.65 -4.98
CA ALA A 126 1.39 14.76 -4.53
C ALA A 126 1.59 14.24 -3.09
N TYR A 127 2.77 14.48 -2.49
CA TYR A 127 3.12 13.95 -1.16
C TYR A 127 3.19 15.09 -0.13
N PRO A 128 2.21 15.20 0.77
CA PRO A 128 2.27 16.17 1.87
C PRO A 128 3.53 15.98 2.72
N ILE A 129 4.14 17.09 3.13
CA ILE A 129 5.24 17.06 4.11
C ILE A 129 4.63 16.99 5.50
N ILE A 130 4.96 15.94 6.25
CA ILE A 130 4.40 15.66 7.57
C ILE A 130 5.48 15.57 8.63
N PRO A 131 5.20 15.95 9.90
CA PRO A 131 6.05 15.63 11.03
C PRO A 131 6.16 14.11 11.20
N THR A 132 7.39 13.63 11.40
CA THR A 132 7.66 12.19 11.60
C THR A 132 9.01 12.01 12.29
N SER A 133 9.39 10.77 12.54
CA SER A 133 10.77 10.42 12.89
C SER A 133 11.43 9.68 11.71
N PHE A 134 12.73 9.89 11.54
CA PHE A 134 13.56 9.20 10.57
C PHE A 134 14.93 8.92 11.19
N GLU A 135 15.38 7.66 11.08
CA GLU A 135 16.64 7.22 11.72
C GLU A 135 16.71 7.53 13.23
N GLY A 136 15.55 7.53 13.91
CA GLY A 136 15.44 7.82 15.35
C GLY A 136 15.38 9.30 15.72
N LEU A 137 15.42 10.21 14.74
CA LEU A 137 15.37 11.67 14.95
C LEU A 137 14.04 12.25 14.49
N ASP A 138 13.53 13.23 15.23
CA ASP A 138 12.34 13.98 14.84
C ASP A 138 12.66 14.89 13.64
N THR A 139 11.81 14.87 12.65
CA THR A 139 12.00 15.62 11.40
C THR A 139 10.66 15.78 10.66
N ARG A 140 10.73 16.33 9.44
CA ARG A 140 9.64 16.30 8.47
C ARG A 140 10.08 15.49 7.24
N ARG A 141 9.15 14.70 6.70
CA ARG A 141 9.33 13.93 5.45
C ARG A 141 8.05 13.99 4.63
N CYS A 142 8.16 13.68 3.35
CA CYS A 142 6.98 13.37 2.55
C CYS A 142 6.21 12.21 3.16
N GLN A 143 4.87 12.28 3.15
CA GLN A 143 4.01 11.17 3.58
C GLN A 143 4.39 9.90 2.82
N SER A 144 4.44 8.78 3.54
CA SER A 144 4.72 7.49 2.92
C SER A 144 3.67 7.13 1.86
N PRO A 145 4.08 6.50 0.75
CA PRO A 145 3.16 5.98 -0.25
C PRO A 145 2.01 5.17 0.35
N ILE A 146 2.29 4.37 1.37
CA ILE A 146 1.26 3.70 2.16
C ILE A 146 1.50 4.04 3.63
N SER A 147 0.48 4.57 4.28
CA SER A 147 0.58 4.97 5.69
C SER A 147 -0.64 4.54 6.50
N ALA A 148 -0.44 4.38 7.81
CA ALA A 148 -1.50 4.29 8.81
C ALA A 148 -1.00 4.89 10.11
N ARG A 149 -1.85 5.59 10.83
CA ARG A 149 -1.54 6.17 12.14
C ARG A 149 -2.69 5.90 13.10
N ASP A 150 -2.35 5.45 14.31
CA ASP A 150 -3.32 5.13 15.37
C ASP A 150 -4.45 4.19 14.90
N ALA A 151 -4.15 3.33 13.89
CA ALA A 151 -5.11 2.41 13.27
C ALA A 151 -5.04 1.01 13.89
N GLU A 152 -6.18 0.34 13.95
CA GLU A 152 -6.27 -1.04 14.42
C GLU A 152 -7.02 -1.90 13.41
N ASN A 153 -6.62 -3.19 13.35
CA ASN A 153 -7.30 -4.17 12.50
C ASN A 153 -7.24 -3.77 11.02
N ILE A 154 -6.01 -3.66 10.49
CA ILE A 154 -5.74 -3.25 9.11
C ILE A 154 -4.99 -4.34 8.35
N ALA A 155 -5.26 -4.44 7.06
CA ALA A 155 -4.54 -5.38 6.20
C ALA A 155 -4.26 -4.82 4.81
N ILE A 156 -3.20 -5.35 4.19
CA ILE A 156 -2.94 -5.28 2.75
C ILE A 156 -2.76 -6.72 2.29
N THR A 157 -3.69 -7.21 1.48
CA THR A 157 -3.70 -8.62 1.08
C THR A 157 -3.91 -8.78 -0.42
N GLY A 158 -3.77 -10.01 -0.91
CA GLY A 158 -4.02 -10.37 -2.30
C GLY A 158 -2.76 -10.71 -3.06
N TYR A 159 -2.65 -10.29 -4.34
CA TYR A 159 -1.59 -10.77 -5.23
C TYR A 159 -0.89 -9.66 -6.01
N GLY A 160 -1.28 -8.42 -5.77
CA GLY A 160 -0.79 -7.26 -6.52
C GLY A 160 0.60 -6.80 -6.11
N ILE A 161 1.08 -5.83 -6.86
CA ILE A 161 2.38 -5.21 -6.66
C ILE A 161 2.19 -3.74 -6.28
N PHE A 162 2.83 -3.31 -5.21
CA PHE A 162 2.94 -1.90 -4.84
C PHE A 162 4.35 -1.41 -5.19
N ASP A 163 4.43 -0.55 -6.20
CA ASP A 163 5.69 -0.01 -6.71
C ASP A 163 5.84 1.44 -6.26
N GLY A 164 6.76 1.68 -5.33
CA GLY A 164 7.03 3.00 -4.77
C GLY A 164 7.73 3.98 -5.73
N ASN A 165 8.06 3.53 -6.95
CA ASN A 165 8.71 4.34 -7.98
C ASN A 165 9.97 5.09 -7.46
N GLY A 166 10.72 4.41 -6.59
CA GLY A 166 11.82 5.01 -5.85
C GLY A 166 12.95 5.57 -6.72
N ASP A 167 13.04 5.15 -7.97
CA ASP A 167 14.06 5.65 -8.91
C ASP A 167 13.89 7.15 -9.19
N CYS A 168 12.67 7.69 -9.12
CA CYS A 168 12.39 9.11 -9.24
C CYS A 168 12.96 9.94 -8.07
N TRP A 169 13.16 9.28 -6.92
CA TRP A 169 13.52 9.93 -5.67
C TRP A 169 15.01 9.86 -5.35
N ARG A 170 15.68 8.79 -5.78
CA ARG A 170 16.99 8.41 -5.26
C ARG A 170 18.13 9.13 -5.98
N PRO A 171 19.07 9.77 -5.25
CA PRO A 171 20.34 10.14 -5.81
C PRO A 171 21.13 8.91 -6.30
N VAL A 172 21.91 9.10 -7.36
CA VAL A 172 22.68 8.02 -7.97
C VAL A 172 24.17 8.37 -7.99
N LYS A 173 24.99 7.50 -7.40
CA LYS A 173 26.43 7.66 -7.43
C LYS A 173 27.00 7.19 -8.78
N LYS A 174 27.88 7.98 -9.37
CA LYS A 174 28.55 7.70 -10.66
C LYS A 174 29.23 6.33 -10.67
N GLU A 175 29.90 5.98 -9.57
CA GLU A 175 30.60 4.70 -9.39
C GLU A 175 29.72 3.43 -9.45
N LYS A 176 28.39 3.60 -9.34
CA LYS A 176 27.41 2.52 -9.43
C LYS A 176 26.96 2.24 -10.86
N LEU A 177 27.37 3.04 -11.82
CA LEU A 177 26.93 3.00 -13.21
C LEU A 177 28.11 2.83 -14.17
N THR A 178 27.85 2.22 -15.33
CA THR A 178 28.77 2.30 -16.47
C THR A 178 28.78 3.73 -17.04
N ALA A 179 29.83 4.09 -17.77
CA ALA A 179 29.94 5.42 -18.42
C ALA A 179 28.71 5.71 -19.31
N SER A 180 28.21 4.74 -20.05
CA SER A 180 27.03 4.90 -20.92
C SER A 180 25.77 5.17 -20.12
N GLN A 181 25.53 4.41 -19.02
CA GLN A 181 24.39 4.62 -18.13
C GLN A 181 24.44 6.00 -17.46
N TRP A 182 25.63 6.38 -16.96
CA TRP A 182 25.84 7.71 -16.37
C TRP A 182 25.52 8.82 -17.34
N ASN A 183 26.07 8.79 -18.56
CA ASN A 183 25.80 9.78 -19.57
C ASN A 183 24.34 9.87 -19.96
N LYS A 184 23.62 8.71 -20.01
CA LYS A 184 22.17 8.68 -20.24
C LYS A 184 21.41 9.34 -19.10
N LEU A 185 21.78 9.03 -17.84
CA LEU A 185 21.14 9.60 -16.65
C LEU A 185 21.33 11.12 -16.60
N VAL A 186 22.54 11.63 -16.79
CA VAL A 186 22.81 13.08 -16.80
C VAL A 186 22.02 13.78 -17.91
N LYS A 187 21.90 13.17 -19.08
CA LYS A 187 21.10 13.73 -20.20
C LYS A 187 19.59 13.71 -19.94
N SER A 188 19.09 12.88 -19.03
CA SER A 188 17.67 12.84 -18.70
C SER A 188 17.19 14.00 -17.83
N GLY A 189 18.11 14.85 -17.37
CA GLY A 189 17.83 15.97 -16.48
C GLY A 189 18.46 15.79 -15.10
N GLY A 190 17.91 16.47 -14.09
CA GLY A 190 18.48 16.49 -12.75
C GLY A 190 19.70 17.40 -12.62
N VAL A 191 20.44 17.29 -11.52
CA VAL A 191 21.62 18.09 -11.22
C VAL A 191 22.74 17.23 -10.65
N LEU A 192 23.99 17.68 -10.80
CA LEU A 192 25.17 17.03 -10.23
C LEU A 192 25.64 17.77 -8.99
N ASP A 193 26.27 17.06 -8.06
CA ASP A 193 27.05 17.66 -6.99
C ASP A 193 28.28 18.40 -7.57
N ALA A 194 28.93 19.22 -6.75
CA ALA A 194 30.08 20.05 -7.17
C ALA A 194 31.29 19.22 -7.68
N GLN A 195 31.38 17.94 -7.32
CA GLN A 195 32.43 17.02 -7.75
C GLN A 195 32.00 16.15 -8.95
N GLU A 196 30.78 16.31 -9.46
CA GLU A 196 30.19 15.52 -10.54
C GLU A 196 30.22 14.01 -10.27
N ARG A 197 30.04 13.63 -8.99
CA ARG A 197 30.10 12.24 -8.54
C ARG A 197 28.73 11.67 -8.18
N ILE A 198 27.77 12.55 -7.85
CA ILE A 198 26.42 12.16 -7.47
C ILE A 198 25.43 12.95 -8.32
N TRP A 199 24.53 12.23 -8.97
CA TRP A 199 23.37 12.80 -9.65
C TRP A 199 22.19 12.88 -8.68
N TYR A 200 21.48 13.99 -8.69
CA TYR A 200 20.26 14.23 -7.92
C TYR A 200 19.08 14.49 -8.87
N PRO A 201 17.88 13.98 -8.58
CA PRO A 201 16.72 14.15 -9.46
C PRO A 201 16.30 15.61 -9.62
N THR A 202 16.52 16.46 -8.63
CA THR A 202 16.20 17.89 -8.65
C THR A 202 17.23 18.72 -7.89
N ALA A 203 17.25 20.05 -8.14
CA ALA A 203 18.04 20.99 -7.34
C ALA A 203 17.62 21.00 -5.85
N GLY A 204 16.32 20.82 -5.58
CA GLY A 204 15.82 20.67 -4.21
C GLY A 204 16.33 19.43 -3.50
N SER A 205 16.50 18.31 -4.23
CA SER A 205 17.12 17.11 -3.68
C SER A 205 18.59 17.35 -3.30
N LEU A 206 19.35 18.03 -4.15
CA LEU A 206 20.74 18.43 -3.84
C LEU A 206 20.80 19.40 -2.63
N LYS A 207 19.94 20.44 -2.63
CA LYS A 207 19.85 21.40 -1.51
C LYS A 207 19.57 20.68 -0.18
N GLY A 208 18.60 19.74 -0.17
CA GLY A 208 18.29 18.97 1.02
C GLY A 208 19.44 18.07 1.47
N ALA A 209 20.16 17.44 0.52
CA ALA A 209 21.36 16.67 0.86
C ALA A 209 22.44 17.52 1.52
N MET A 210 22.65 18.74 1.04
CA MET A 210 23.64 19.68 1.59
C MET A 210 23.23 20.22 2.98
N ALA A 211 21.93 20.21 3.31
CA ALA A 211 21.43 20.61 4.62
C ALA A 211 21.60 19.51 5.68
N CYS A 212 21.96 18.29 5.30
CA CYS A 212 22.22 17.18 6.24
C CYS A 212 23.71 17.10 6.57
N LYS A 213 24.04 16.99 7.86
CA LYS A 213 25.43 16.81 8.33
C LYS A 213 25.73 15.33 8.60
N ASP A 214 25.12 14.76 9.63
CA ASP A 214 25.47 13.41 10.12
C ASP A 214 24.45 12.34 9.74
N PHE A 215 23.18 12.70 9.69
CA PHE A 215 22.07 11.81 9.34
C PHE A 215 21.27 12.41 8.19
N ASN A 216 20.32 11.64 7.64
CA ASN A 216 19.46 12.14 6.56
C ASN A 216 18.36 13.11 7.08
N VAL A 217 18.64 13.82 8.15
CA VAL A 217 17.77 14.84 8.76
C VAL A 217 18.32 16.23 8.44
N PRO A 218 17.59 17.03 7.64
CA PRO A 218 18.02 18.39 7.32
C PRO A 218 18.06 19.30 8.54
N GLU A 219 19.11 20.11 8.65
CA GLU A 219 19.29 21.11 9.70
C GLU A 219 19.15 22.53 9.11
N GLY A 220 18.75 23.48 9.95
CA GLY A 220 18.67 24.90 9.56
C GLY A 220 17.51 25.23 8.63
N ILE A 221 16.53 24.33 8.49
CA ILE A 221 15.29 24.54 7.73
C ILE A 221 14.21 24.99 8.73
N ASN A 222 13.71 26.21 8.58
CA ASN A 222 12.87 26.86 9.60
C ASN A 222 11.46 27.19 9.11
N THR A 223 11.25 27.39 7.80
CA THR A 223 9.96 27.78 7.23
C THR A 223 9.36 26.67 6.38
N ASP A 224 8.05 26.70 6.18
CA ASP A 224 7.36 25.74 5.33
C ASP A 224 7.80 25.86 3.85
N GLU A 225 8.16 27.05 3.40
CA GLU A 225 8.71 27.31 2.07
C GLU A 225 10.07 26.61 1.91
N GLU A 226 10.97 26.72 2.88
CA GLU A 226 12.26 26.04 2.86
C GLU A 226 12.11 24.52 2.87
N TRP A 227 11.15 23.98 3.64
CA TRP A 227 10.82 22.55 3.60
C TRP A 227 10.28 22.13 2.22
N ASN A 228 9.44 22.94 1.58
CA ASN A 228 8.94 22.67 0.25
C ASN A 228 10.04 22.68 -0.80
N GLU A 229 11.02 23.60 -0.72
CA GLU A 229 12.15 23.64 -1.65
C GLU A 229 12.98 22.36 -1.66
N ILE A 230 13.09 21.67 -0.54
CA ILE A 230 13.84 20.40 -0.41
C ILE A 230 12.97 19.17 -0.48
N ARG A 231 11.68 19.29 -0.84
CA ARG A 231 10.69 18.20 -0.86
C ARG A 231 11.20 16.90 -1.49
N ALA A 232 11.87 16.98 -2.63
CA ALA A 232 12.41 15.83 -3.34
C ALA A 232 13.54 15.09 -2.55
N TRP A 233 14.15 15.73 -1.55
CA TRP A 233 15.08 15.10 -0.61
C TRP A 233 14.37 14.37 0.53
N LEU A 234 13.18 14.80 0.89
CA LEU A 234 12.40 14.27 2.02
C LEU A 234 11.76 12.91 1.67
N ARG A 235 12.54 12.02 1.09
CA ARG A 235 12.13 10.70 0.60
C ARG A 235 11.45 9.90 1.69
N PRO A 236 10.19 9.45 1.50
CA PRO A 236 9.50 8.62 2.48
C PRO A 236 9.95 7.16 2.39
N VAL A 237 9.74 6.39 3.45
CA VAL A 237 9.69 4.93 3.36
C VAL A 237 8.42 4.50 2.64
N LEU A 238 8.44 3.34 1.97
CA LEU A 238 7.28 2.88 1.17
C LEU A 238 6.05 2.64 2.04
N LEU A 239 6.25 2.05 3.21
CA LEU A 239 5.20 1.65 4.14
C LEU A 239 5.51 2.19 5.54
N SER A 240 4.61 2.96 6.14
CA SER A 240 4.76 3.53 7.48
C SER A 240 3.49 3.35 8.31
N PHE A 241 3.53 2.41 9.26
CA PHE A 241 2.45 2.19 10.23
C PHE A 241 2.92 2.62 11.62
N VAL A 242 2.32 3.70 12.12
CA VAL A 242 2.71 4.31 13.39
C VAL A 242 1.59 4.12 14.41
N LYS A 243 1.94 3.59 15.60
CA LYS A 243 0.97 3.28 16.68
C LYS A 243 -0.20 2.41 16.22
N SER A 244 0.03 1.52 15.26
CA SER A 244 -0.99 0.65 14.68
C SER A 244 -0.94 -0.75 15.31
N LYS A 245 -2.09 -1.44 15.36
CA LYS A 245 -2.26 -2.76 15.98
C LYS A 245 -2.98 -3.70 15.03
N LYS A 246 -2.76 -5.01 15.18
CA LYS A 246 -3.37 -6.07 14.35
C LYS A 246 -3.20 -5.78 12.86
N VAL A 247 -1.96 -5.80 12.41
CA VAL A 247 -1.57 -5.51 11.02
C VAL A 247 -1.28 -6.82 10.30
N LEU A 248 -1.88 -7.02 9.13
CA LEU A 248 -1.62 -8.16 8.25
C LEU A 248 -1.13 -7.67 6.88
N LEU A 249 0.02 -8.19 6.44
CA LEU A 249 0.54 -8.01 5.09
C LEU A 249 0.70 -9.40 4.48
N GLU A 250 -0.09 -9.74 3.46
CA GLU A 250 -0.12 -11.11 2.95
C GLU A 250 -0.28 -11.17 1.43
N GLY A 251 0.57 -11.94 0.77
CA GLY A 251 0.47 -12.30 -0.64
C GLY A 251 0.87 -11.20 -1.63
N VAL A 252 1.05 -9.97 -1.20
CA VAL A 252 1.41 -8.81 -2.02
C VAL A 252 2.93 -8.62 -2.13
N THR A 253 3.35 -7.89 -3.15
CA THR A 253 4.75 -7.50 -3.35
C THR A 253 4.93 -6.01 -3.16
N PHE A 254 5.86 -5.61 -2.29
CA PHE A 254 6.33 -4.22 -2.17
C PHE A 254 7.70 -4.10 -2.82
N LYS A 255 7.88 -3.09 -3.68
CA LYS A 255 9.15 -2.87 -4.37
C LYS A 255 9.44 -1.38 -4.61
N ASN A 256 10.68 -1.06 -4.93
CA ASN A 256 11.14 0.27 -5.33
C ASN A 256 10.78 1.36 -4.32
N SER A 257 11.08 1.15 -3.03
CA SER A 257 10.88 2.17 -2.01
C SER A 257 11.64 3.46 -2.34
N PRO A 258 11.06 4.65 -2.14
CA PRO A 258 11.78 5.93 -2.28
C PRO A 258 12.98 6.06 -1.34
N SER A 259 12.87 5.50 -0.15
CA SER A 259 13.95 5.41 0.84
C SER A 259 14.11 3.97 1.33
N TRP A 260 14.55 3.75 2.55
CA TRP A 260 14.70 2.40 3.11
C TRP A 260 13.42 1.55 3.00
N CYS A 261 13.57 0.25 2.88
CA CYS A 261 12.47 -0.72 2.97
C CYS A 261 12.54 -1.49 4.28
#